data_542e4988799ecdee6936f2f431f8b0a5
#
_entry.id   542e4988799ecdee6936f2f431f8b0a5
#
_cell.length_a   1.000
_cell.length_b   1.000
_cell.length_c   1.000
_cell.angle_alpha   90.00
_cell.angle_beta   90.00
_cell.angle_gamma   90.00
#
_symmetry.space_group_name_H-M   'P 1'
#
loop_
_entity.id
_entity.type
_entity.pdbx_description
1 polymer ?
#
loop_
_entity_poly.entity_id
_entity_poly.type
_entity_poly.pdbx_seq_one_letter_code
_entity_poly.pdbx_strand_id
1 'polypeptide(L)'
;MLLRNASVLIVDDDPDVLTAVKLFLKTEVKSVITENNPENLKKLFRENTFHLVLLDMNYKSPIHTGNEGLYWLKEIKKLSPETEVIMITAYGNIDLAVRSLKEGATDFLLKPWYNDKLLEHLKEALGSKKSSSPKVEDHGLLGESDEMQKLQVKIRKIAPTDANVLILGENGTGKDLVARALHQQSLRAGKPFIKVDVGALTESLFESELFGYKKGAFTDAKEDREGRFEAANGGTLFLDEIGNISLHLQSKLLSVLQNRQVMRLGSNVPIPVDIRLICATNIPMKELANEQRFRKDFVYRIHTVDVVLPPLRRRGDDMLLLAEHFVAEYAEKYFKAGLRISPQALEKLKAYSFPGNVRELQFSMERAVIMSEGDEITAEDLIFLPLENVEPEENELSLSSVEKNTILRVIEKNNGNISKAAKELGITRAALYRRLNKYDID
;
A
#
# COMPACT_ATOMS: atom_id res chain seq x y z
N MET A 1 -24.11 19.31 7.35
CA MET A 1 -25.05 19.68 8.44
C MET A 1 -24.39 19.75 9.81
N LEU A 2 -23.40 18.95 10.13
CA LEU A 2 -22.68 18.95 11.42
C LEU A 2 -21.82 20.22 11.64
N LEU A 3 -21.12 20.70 10.61
CA LEU A 3 -20.22 21.86 10.72
C LEU A 3 -20.96 23.14 11.14
N ARG A 4 -22.11 23.42 10.58
CA ARG A 4 -22.90 24.64 10.87
C ARG A 4 -23.40 24.72 12.34
N ASN A 5 -23.35 23.62 13.08
CA ASN A 5 -23.70 23.58 14.50
C ASN A 5 -22.48 23.53 15.43
N ALA A 6 -21.26 23.52 14.88
CA ALA A 6 -20.05 23.39 15.66
C ALA A 6 -19.57 24.73 16.22
N SER A 7 -19.07 24.71 17.45
CA SER A 7 -18.29 25.78 18.05
C SER A 7 -16.82 25.44 17.96
N VAL A 8 -16.04 26.31 17.32
CA VAL A 8 -14.62 26.09 17.04
C VAL A 8 -13.79 27.11 17.79
N LEU A 9 -12.72 26.65 18.45
CA LEU A 9 -11.68 27.48 19.05
C LEU A 9 -10.42 27.40 18.19
N ILE A 10 -9.78 28.52 17.92
CA ILE A 10 -8.52 28.61 17.21
C ILE A 10 -7.49 29.19 18.15
N VAL A 11 -6.37 28.49 18.36
CA VAL A 11 -5.29 28.90 19.25
C VAL A 11 -3.99 28.95 18.45
N ASP A 12 -3.47 30.14 18.23
CA ASP A 12 -2.28 30.40 17.40
C ASP A 12 -1.66 31.72 17.83
N ASP A 13 -0.36 31.82 17.93
CA ASP A 13 0.31 33.09 18.34
C ASP A 13 0.42 34.09 17.18
N ASP A 14 0.13 33.69 15.95
CA ASP A 14 0.10 34.53 14.77
C ASP A 14 -1.29 35.19 14.57
N PRO A 15 -1.42 36.52 14.76
CA PRO A 15 -2.69 37.23 14.60
C PRO A 15 -3.26 37.17 13.18
N ASP A 16 -2.40 37.06 12.16
CA ASP A 16 -2.83 36.99 10.76
C ASP A 16 -3.50 35.66 10.47
N VAL A 17 -2.94 34.57 10.98
CA VAL A 17 -3.54 33.23 10.92
C VAL A 17 -4.90 33.21 11.64
N LEU A 18 -4.97 33.75 12.86
CA LEU A 18 -6.22 33.85 13.62
C LEU A 18 -7.29 34.61 12.85
N THR A 19 -6.92 35.73 12.23
CA THR A 19 -7.84 36.60 11.48
C THR A 19 -8.33 35.90 10.21
N ALA A 20 -7.42 35.32 9.44
CA ALA A 20 -7.73 34.62 8.19
C ALA A 20 -8.67 33.41 8.41
N VAL A 21 -8.33 32.55 9.38
CA VAL A 21 -9.14 31.36 9.68
C VAL A 21 -10.50 31.77 10.29
N LYS A 22 -10.55 32.77 11.15
CA LYS A 22 -11.81 33.29 11.70
C LYS A 22 -12.74 33.82 10.63
N LEU A 23 -12.24 34.62 9.68
CA LEU A 23 -13.03 35.14 8.56
C LEU A 23 -13.57 34.00 7.68
N PHE A 24 -12.73 33.04 7.37
CA PHE A 24 -13.09 31.92 6.56
C PHE A 24 -14.15 31.03 7.22
N LEU A 25 -13.98 30.69 8.50
CA LEU A 25 -14.90 29.79 9.19
C LEU A 25 -16.20 30.47 9.66
N LYS A 26 -16.29 31.80 9.66
CA LYS A 26 -17.45 32.55 10.17
C LYS A 26 -18.77 32.17 9.47
N THR A 27 -18.73 31.80 8.19
CA THR A 27 -19.90 31.37 7.40
C THR A 27 -20.16 29.87 7.46
N GLU A 28 -19.18 29.08 7.89
CA GLU A 28 -19.20 27.62 7.84
C GLU A 28 -19.62 26.97 9.16
N VAL A 29 -19.40 27.65 10.31
CA VAL A 29 -19.63 27.10 11.64
C VAL A 29 -20.54 28.00 12.49
N LYS A 30 -21.06 27.47 13.59
CA LYS A 30 -21.96 28.21 14.52
C LYS A 30 -21.26 29.38 15.20
N SER A 31 -20.04 29.13 15.69
CA SER A 31 -19.24 30.15 16.39
C SER A 31 -17.76 29.87 16.27
N VAL A 32 -16.96 30.95 16.15
CA VAL A 32 -15.50 30.90 16.12
C VAL A 32 -14.95 31.83 17.19
N ILE A 33 -14.19 31.27 18.11
CA ILE A 33 -13.42 32.04 19.10
C ILE A 33 -11.93 31.87 18.74
N THR A 34 -11.18 32.95 18.83
CA THR A 34 -9.74 33.01 18.59
C THR A 34 -9.00 33.41 19.83
N GLU A 35 -7.87 32.78 20.11
CA GLU A 35 -7.03 33.05 21.26
C GLU A 35 -5.55 32.98 20.84
N ASN A 36 -4.78 33.96 21.26
CA ASN A 36 -3.34 34.04 20.93
C ASN A 36 -2.44 33.54 22.06
N ASN A 37 -2.99 33.36 23.26
CA ASN A 37 -2.25 32.88 24.42
C ASN A 37 -2.89 31.56 24.94
N PRO A 38 -2.24 30.41 24.80
CA PRO A 38 -2.80 29.14 25.23
C PRO A 38 -3.01 29.05 26.75
N GLU A 39 -2.42 29.90 27.56
CA GLU A 39 -2.67 29.94 29.02
C GLU A 39 -4.12 30.28 29.37
N ASN A 40 -4.82 30.97 28.48
CA ASN A 40 -6.24 31.30 28.63
C ASN A 40 -7.20 30.12 28.39
N LEU A 41 -6.73 29.00 27.92
CA LEU A 41 -7.54 27.82 27.62
C LEU A 41 -8.40 27.35 28.80
N LYS A 42 -7.85 27.34 30.01
CA LYS A 42 -8.59 26.94 31.22
C LYS A 42 -9.79 27.84 31.51
N LYS A 43 -9.67 29.13 31.23
CA LYS A 43 -10.77 30.11 31.38
C LYS A 43 -11.81 29.92 30.28
N LEU A 44 -11.35 29.81 29.03
CA LEU A 44 -12.22 29.63 27.86
C LEU A 44 -13.08 28.36 27.94
N PHE A 45 -12.53 27.25 28.40
CA PHE A 45 -13.26 25.98 28.57
C PHE A 45 -14.23 25.99 29.78
N ARG A 46 -14.08 26.94 30.75
CA ARG A 46 -15.07 27.13 31.82
C ARG A 46 -16.28 27.92 31.35
N GLU A 47 -16.06 28.85 30.42
CA GLU A 47 -17.08 29.81 29.95
C GLU A 47 -17.80 29.29 28.68
N ASN A 48 -17.17 28.42 27.93
CA ASN A 48 -17.66 27.95 26.63
C ASN A 48 -17.46 26.43 26.45
N THR A 49 -18.30 25.83 25.60
CA THR A 49 -18.14 24.45 25.14
C THR A 49 -17.69 24.47 23.68
N PHE A 50 -16.59 23.80 23.41
CA PHE A 50 -16.03 23.68 22.06
C PHE A 50 -16.18 22.26 21.54
N HIS A 51 -16.60 22.12 20.28
CA HIS A 51 -16.67 20.84 19.60
C HIS A 51 -15.32 20.50 18.97
N LEU A 52 -14.57 21.53 18.55
CA LEU A 52 -13.29 21.37 17.87
C LEU A 52 -12.33 22.52 18.25
N VAL A 53 -11.05 22.18 18.38
CA VAL A 53 -9.94 23.13 18.58
C VAL A 53 -8.94 22.96 17.44
N LEU A 54 -8.58 24.08 16.81
CA LEU A 54 -7.40 24.20 15.96
C LEU A 54 -6.26 24.73 16.84
N LEU A 55 -5.21 23.94 17.06
CA LEU A 55 -4.16 24.23 18.03
C LEU A 55 -2.80 24.30 17.35
N ASP A 56 -2.13 25.44 17.41
CA ASP A 56 -0.76 25.54 16.91
C ASP A 56 0.23 24.73 17.77
N MET A 57 1.27 24.23 17.11
CA MET A 57 2.29 23.41 17.75
C MET A 57 3.35 24.22 18.51
N ASN A 58 3.62 25.45 18.07
CA ASN A 58 4.72 26.25 18.56
C ASN A 58 4.24 27.64 18.97
N TYR A 59 4.52 28.02 20.18
CA TYR A 59 4.28 29.35 20.73
C TYR A 59 5.63 29.95 21.12
N LYS A 60 5.88 31.21 20.94
CA LYS A 60 6.97 32.09 21.43
C LYS A 60 8.36 31.47 21.76
N SER A 61 8.63 30.21 21.49
CA SER A 61 9.92 29.58 21.77
C SER A 61 10.91 29.82 20.62
N PRO A 62 12.15 30.23 20.86
CA PRO A 62 13.18 30.33 19.83
C PRO A 62 13.63 28.98 19.28
N ILE A 63 13.24 27.88 19.92
CA ILE A 63 13.52 26.51 19.49
C ILE A 63 12.20 25.80 19.24
N HIS A 64 11.85 25.62 17.96
CA HIS A 64 10.60 24.98 17.52
C HIS A 64 10.59 23.47 17.78
N THR A 65 10.42 23.07 19.05
CA THR A 65 10.41 21.65 19.47
C THR A 65 9.05 20.97 19.34
N GLY A 66 7.96 21.73 19.17
CA GLY A 66 6.57 21.21 19.16
C GLY A 66 6.08 20.68 20.51
N ASN A 67 6.89 20.74 21.56
CA ASN A 67 6.52 20.21 22.88
C ASN A 67 5.43 21.06 23.56
N GLU A 68 5.34 22.34 23.24
CA GLU A 68 4.34 23.25 23.80
C GLU A 68 2.93 22.89 23.32
N GLY A 69 2.74 22.67 22.02
CA GLY A 69 1.46 22.23 21.46
C GLY A 69 1.01 20.89 22.03
N LEU A 70 1.94 19.93 22.21
CA LEU A 70 1.64 18.65 22.85
C LEU A 70 1.24 18.78 24.31
N TYR A 71 1.85 19.71 25.05
CA TYR A 71 1.44 20.01 26.43
C TYR A 71 0.00 20.52 26.47
N TRP A 72 -0.33 21.50 25.61
CA TRP A 72 -1.68 22.07 25.57
C TRP A 72 -2.73 21.10 25.03
N LEU A 73 -2.38 20.22 24.10
CA LEU A 73 -3.23 19.11 23.68
C LEU A 73 -3.65 18.25 24.87
N LYS A 74 -2.70 17.85 25.72
CA LYS A 74 -2.99 17.06 26.93
C LYS A 74 -3.88 17.83 27.91
N GLU A 75 -3.64 19.11 28.10
CA GLU A 75 -4.48 19.92 28.97
C GLU A 75 -5.91 20.07 28.41
N ILE A 76 -6.08 20.28 27.10
CA ILE A 76 -7.40 20.32 26.47
C ILE A 76 -8.14 18.99 26.67
N LYS A 77 -7.47 17.86 26.40
CA LYS A 77 -8.08 16.51 26.56
C LYS A 77 -8.43 16.18 28.02
N LYS A 78 -7.72 16.76 29.00
CA LYS A 78 -8.11 16.67 30.43
C LYS A 78 -9.32 17.53 30.75
N LEU A 79 -9.42 18.73 30.17
CA LEU A 79 -10.54 19.68 30.42
C LEU A 79 -11.83 19.22 29.73
N SER A 80 -11.70 18.70 28.51
CA SER A 80 -12.83 18.21 27.70
C SER A 80 -12.39 17.05 26.81
N PRO A 81 -12.49 15.81 27.27
CA PRO A 81 -12.11 14.63 26.49
C PRO A 81 -12.83 14.51 25.15
N GLU A 82 -14.06 15.03 25.11
CA GLU A 82 -14.95 14.96 23.94
C GLU A 82 -14.66 16.03 22.86
N THR A 83 -13.81 17.00 23.15
CA THR A 83 -13.43 18.03 22.18
C THR A 83 -12.43 17.47 21.20
N GLU A 84 -12.72 17.57 19.90
CA GLU A 84 -11.77 17.18 18.85
C GLU A 84 -10.66 18.22 18.74
N VAL A 85 -9.42 17.76 18.51
CA VAL A 85 -8.27 18.67 18.42
C VAL A 85 -7.49 18.37 17.15
N ILE A 86 -7.40 19.36 16.26
CA ILE A 86 -6.54 19.33 15.08
C ILE A 86 -5.30 20.16 15.38
N MET A 87 -4.12 19.53 15.29
CA MET A 87 -2.85 20.21 15.48
C MET A 87 -2.42 20.93 14.20
N ILE A 88 -1.89 22.15 14.32
CA ILE A 88 -1.40 22.95 13.20
C ILE A 88 0.11 23.17 13.34
N THR A 89 0.87 23.15 12.27
CA THR A 89 2.30 23.45 12.29
C THR A 89 2.83 23.97 10.96
N ALA A 90 3.89 24.79 11.02
CA ALA A 90 4.65 25.20 9.84
C ALA A 90 5.70 24.18 9.40
N TYR A 91 6.00 23.15 10.21
CA TYR A 91 7.07 22.19 9.97
C TYR A 91 6.50 20.79 9.78
N GLY A 92 6.77 20.19 8.61
CA GLY A 92 6.34 18.83 8.24
C GLY A 92 7.14 17.72 8.92
N ASN A 93 7.34 17.79 10.25
CA ASN A 93 8.03 16.74 10.98
C ASN A 93 7.05 15.57 11.26
N ILE A 94 7.27 14.45 10.56
CA ILE A 94 6.45 13.24 10.65
C ILE A 94 6.42 12.68 12.08
N ASP A 95 7.55 12.71 12.80
CA ASP A 95 7.62 12.19 14.17
C ASP A 95 6.73 13.00 15.14
N LEU A 96 6.64 14.30 14.90
CA LEU A 96 5.83 15.21 15.71
C LEU A 96 4.32 15.01 15.44
N ALA A 97 3.95 14.80 14.18
CA ALA A 97 2.58 14.44 13.79
C ALA A 97 2.14 13.11 14.43
N VAL A 98 2.98 12.08 14.33
CA VAL A 98 2.71 10.75 14.93
C VAL A 98 2.58 10.84 16.47
N ARG A 99 3.43 11.64 17.12
CA ARG A 99 3.33 11.88 18.58
C ARG A 99 2.04 12.58 18.95
N SER A 100 1.62 13.59 18.18
CA SER A 100 0.36 14.33 18.42
C SER A 100 -0.86 13.40 18.37
N LEU A 101 -0.93 12.55 17.36
CA LEU A 101 -2.02 11.57 17.22
C LEU A 101 -2.03 10.56 18.37
N LYS A 102 -0.85 10.08 18.82
CA LYS A 102 -0.74 9.18 19.99
C LYS A 102 -1.16 9.85 21.30
N GLU A 103 -0.99 11.15 21.42
CA GLU A 103 -1.36 11.93 22.61
C GLU A 103 -2.83 12.42 22.57
N GLY A 104 -3.60 12.00 21.55
CA GLY A 104 -5.03 12.20 21.45
C GLY A 104 -5.47 13.34 20.53
N ALA A 105 -4.60 13.88 19.68
CA ALA A 105 -5.05 14.74 18.59
C ALA A 105 -5.90 13.92 17.61
N THR A 106 -6.94 14.54 17.08
CA THR A 106 -7.82 13.92 16.08
C THR A 106 -7.16 13.92 14.72
N ASP A 107 -6.42 15.01 14.42
CA ASP A 107 -5.77 15.18 13.13
C ASP A 107 -4.62 16.20 13.18
N PHE A 108 -3.92 16.37 12.04
CA PHE A 108 -2.74 17.21 11.92
C PHE A 108 -2.73 17.96 10.58
N LEU A 109 -2.55 19.29 10.58
CA LEU A 109 -2.59 20.13 9.40
C LEU A 109 -1.29 20.95 9.24
N LEU A 110 -0.75 21.02 8.03
CA LEU A 110 0.46 21.80 7.71
C LEU A 110 0.11 23.22 7.24
N LYS A 111 0.86 24.22 7.73
CA LYS A 111 0.85 25.61 7.20
C LYS A 111 1.84 25.69 6.01
N PRO A 112 1.49 26.37 4.89
CA PRO A 112 0.18 26.92 4.55
C PRO A 112 -0.77 25.83 4.01
N TRP A 113 -2.05 25.96 4.29
CA TRP A 113 -3.11 25.07 3.78
C TRP A 113 -4.00 25.79 2.76
N TYR A 114 -4.76 25.02 1.99
CA TYR A 114 -5.88 25.50 1.19
C TYR A 114 -7.16 25.43 2.02
N ASN A 115 -8.04 26.40 1.84
CA ASN A 115 -9.28 26.53 2.61
C ASN A 115 -10.17 25.27 2.51
N ASP A 116 -10.23 24.65 1.33
CA ASP A 116 -11.01 23.44 1.11
C ASP A 116 -10.48 22.26 1.93
N LYS A 117 -9.15 22.10 2.04
CA LYS A 117 -8.52 21.10 2.90
C LYS A 117 -8.82 21.32 4.38
N LEU A 118 -8.76 22.58 4.84
CA LEU A 118 -9.14 22.90 6.22
C LEU A 118 -10.59 22.47 6.52
N LEU A 119 -11.53 22.75 5.59
CA LEU A 119 -12.92 22.33 5.74
C LEU A 119 -13.10 20.82 5.76
N GLU A 120 -12.34 20.08 4.97
CA GLU A 120 -12.34 18.63 4.92
C GLU A 120 -11.93 18.05 6.28
N HIS A 121 -10.75 18.44 6.81
CA HIS A 121 -10.28 18.02 8.13
C HIS A 121 -11.28 18.35 9.26
N LEU A 122 -11.93 19.53 9.20
CA LEU A 122 -12.95 19.91 10.17
C LEU A 122 -14.21 19.03 10.07
N LYS A 123 -14.65 18.67 8.85
CA LYS A 123 -15.79 17.79 8.62
C LYS A 123 -15.51 16.38 9.10
N GLU A 124 -14.33 15.86 8.83
CA GLU A 124 -13.89 14.54 9.26
C GLU A 124 -13.80 14.46 10.78
N ALA A 125 -13.15 15.41 11.43
CA ALA A 125 -13.03 15.47 12.88
C ALA A 125 -14.40 15.50 13.59
N LEU A 126 -15.35 16.27 13.08
CA LEU A 126 -16.71 16.36 13.65
C LEU A 126 -17.63 15.21 13.23
N GLY A 127 -17.31 14.51 12.14
CA GLY A 127 -18.04 13.34 11.63
C GLY A 127 -17.77 12.06 12.42
N SER A 128 -16.67 11.96 13.14
CA SER A 128 -16.22 10.76 13.84
C SER A 128 -17.09 10.37 15.06
N LYS A 129 -18.03 11.21 15.50
CA LYS A 129 -18.92 10.97 16.68
C LYS A 129 -20.15 10.08 16.45
N LYS A 130 -20.32 9.40 15.30
CA LYS A 130 -21.40 8.43 15.09
C LYS A 130 -20.90 7.18 14.40
N SER A 131 -20.33 6.28 15.16
CA SER A 131 -20.61 4.84 15.19
C SER A 131 -19.50 4.11 15.94
N SER A 132 -19.80 3.65 17.14
CA SER A 132 -19.13 2.55 17.82
C SER A 132 -19.49 1.21 17.14
N SER A 133 -19.24 1.12 15.89
CA SER A 133 -18.94 -0.09 15.15
C SER A 133 -17.66 0.22 14.39
N PRO A 134 -16.67 -0.66 14.38
CA PRO A 134 -15.50 -0.44 13.54
C PRO A 134 -16.05 -0.26 12.13
N LYS A 135 -16.01 0.97 11.59
CA LYS A 135 -16.01 1.13 10.15
C LYS A 135 -14.85 0.25 9.71
N VAL A 136 -15.18 -0.80 9.03
CA VAL A 136 -14.22 -1.50 8.19
C VAL A 136 -13.65 -0.37 7.31
N GLU A 137 -12.46 0.10 7.68
CA GLU A 137 -11.70 0.96 6.80
C GLU A 137 -11.67 0.21 5.49
N ASP A 138 -12.14 0.89 4.47
CA ASP A 138 -12.05 0.37 3.11
C ASP A 138 -10.55 0.25 2.83
N HIS A 139 -10.04 -0.97 2.96
CA HIS A 139 -8.59 -1.27 2.94
C HIS A 139 -7.98 -1.02 1.56
N GLY A 140 -8.67 -0.24 0.70
CA GLY A 140 -8.24 0.04 -0.66
C GLY A 140 -8.24 -1.20 -1.57
N LEU A 141 -8.73 -2.34 -1.07
CA LEU A 141 -8.85 -3.57 -1.85
C LEU A 141 -10.21 -3.61 -2.56
N LEU A 142 -10.36 -2.77 -3.57
CA LEU A 142 -11.57 -2.69 -4.39
C LEU A 142 -11.72 -3.93 -5.26
N GLY A 143 -12.94 -4.44 -5.38
CA GLY A 143 -13.31 -5.54 -6.25
C GLY A 143 -14.55 -6.27 -5.74
N GLU A 144 -15.50 -6.50 -6.66
CA GLU A 144 -16.77 -7.18 -6.44
C GLU A 144 -16.89 -8.50 -7.19
N SER A 145 -15.91 -8.82 -8.06
CA SER A 145 -15.89 -10.09 -8.79
C SER A 145 -15.85 -11.30 -7.85
N ASP A 146 -16.36 -12.44 -8.31
CA ASP A 146 -16.36 -13.69 -7.56
C ASP A 146 -14.96 -14.08 -7.05
N GLU A 147 -13.93 -13.82 -7.85
CA GLU A 147 -12.54 -14.11 -7.48
C GLU A 147 -12.08 -13.19 -6.34
N MET A 148 -12.43 -11.91 -6.37
CA MET A 148 -12.10 -10.96 -5.30
C MET A 148 -12.92 -11.22 -4.04
N GLN A 149 -14.18 -11.62 -4.15
CA GLN A 149 -14.98 -12.02 -2.99
C GLN A 149 -14.41 -13.27 -2.30
N LYS A 150 -14.01 -14.30 -3.06
CA LYS A 150 -13.33 -15.49 -2.53
C LYS A 150 -12.02 -15.11 -1.82
N LEU A 151 -11.25 -14.20 -2.41
CA LEU A 151 -10.03 -13.67 -1.81
C LEU A 151 -10.31 -12.97 -0.48
N GLN A 152 -11.29 -12.07 -0.42
CA GLN A 152 -11.67 -11.36 0.80
C GLN A 152 -12.12 -12.32 1.91
N VAL A 153 -12.90 -13.36 1.56
CA VAL A 153 -13.29 -14.42 2.51
C VAL A 153 -12.05 -15.16 3.03
N LYS A 154 -11.08 -15.47 2.16
CA LYS A 154 -9.80 -16.11 2.55
C LYS A 154 -9.00 -15.22 3.49
N ILE A 155 -8.88 -13.91 3.19
CA ILE A 155 -8.21 -12.92 4.02
C ILE A 155 -8.86 -12.89 5.43
N ARG A 156 -10.19 -12.77 5.54
CA ARG A 156 -10.90 -12.76 6.83
C ARG A 156 -10.66 -14.01 7.69
N LYS A 157 -10.50 -15.18 7.05
CA LYS A 157 -10.19 -16.44 7.75
C LYS A 157 -8.75 -16.49 8.26
N ILE A 158 -7.80 -15.96 7.49
CA ILE A 158 -6.36 -16.03 7.80
C ILE A 158 -5.95 -14.90 8.76
N ALA A 159 -6.54 -13.71 8.62
CA ALA A 159 -6.13 -12.52 9.35
C ALA A 159 -6.05 -12.70 10.86
N PRO A 160 -7.02 -13.34 11.56
CA PRO A 160 -6.97 -13.52 13.02
C PRO A 160 -5.90 -14.51 13.50
N THR A 161 -5.20 -15.19 12.59
CA THR A 161 -4.17 -16.18 12.95
C THR A 161 -2.77 -15.55 12.90
N ASP A 162 -1.81 -16.16 13.61
CA ASP A 162 -0.37 -15.82 13.53
C ASP A 162 0.37 -16.63 12.44
N ALA A 163 -0.35 -17.32 11.55
CA ALA A 163 0.24 -18.07 10.46
C ALA A 163 1.06 -17.16 9.53
N ASN A 164 2.21 -17.66 9.06
CA ASN A 164 2.95 -17.02 7.99
C ASN A 164 2.16 -17.13 6.68
N VAL A 165 2.09 -16.02 5.94
CA VAL A 165 1.31 -15.93 4.70
C VAL A 165 2.21 -15.64 3.52
N LEU A 166 2.05 -16.43 2.45
CA LEU A 166 2.69 -16.18 1.17
C LEU A 166 1.67 -15.65 0.17
N ILE A 167 1.83 -14.41 -0.28
CA ILE A 167 0.98 -13.76 -1.28
C ILE A 167 1.61 -13.98 -2.66
N LEU A 168 0.88 -14.63 -3.54
CA LEU A 168 1.26 -14.91 -4.92
C LEU A 168 0.43 -14.05 -5.88
N GLY A 169 1.06 -13.50 -6.89
CA GLY A 169 0.34 -12.74 -7.92
C GLY A 169 1.29 -11.93 -8.79
N GLU A 170 0.85 -11.62 -9.99
CA GLU A 170 1.61 -10.84 -10.96
C GLU A 170 1.97 -9.44 -10.41
N ASN A 171 2.92 -8.79 -11.08
CA ASN A 171 3.26 -7.41 -10.75
C ASN A 171 2.05 -6.48 -10.95
N GLY A 172 1.91 -5.50 -10.07
CA GLY A 172 0.83 -4.52 -10.14
C GLY A 172 -0.56 -5.03 -9.76
N THR A 173 -0.73 -6.25 -9.25
CA THR A 173 -2.04 -6.79 -8.84
C THR A 173 -2.56 -6.24 -7.51
N GLY A 174 -1.71 -5.62 -6.68
CA GLY A 174 -2.07 -5.07 -5.37
C GLY A 174 -1.70 -5.98 -4.18
N LYS A 175 -0.61 -6.75 -4.26
CA LYS A 175 -0.14 -7.66 -3.19
C LYS A 175 0.10 -6.94 -1.85
N ASP A 176 0.57 -5.70 -1.87
CA ASP A 176 0.78 -4.87 -0.68
C ASP A 176 -0.53 -4.47 0.00
N LEU A 177 -1.60 -4.20 -0.75
CA LEU A 177 -2.93 -3.95 -0.19
C LEU A 177 -3.47 -5.19 0.54
N VAL A 178 -3.26 -6.38 -0.02
CA VAL A 178 -3.61 -7.64 0.65
C VAL A 178 -2.80 -7.83 1.94
N ALA A 179 -1.50 -7.53 1.94
CA ALA A 179 -0.68 -7.63 3.13
C ALA A 179 -1.16 -6.66 4.23
N ARG A 180 -1.53 -5.43 3.86
CA ARG A 180 -2.14 -4.45 4.77
C ARG A 180 -3.49 -4.93 5.31
N ALA A 181 -4.37 -5.45 4.44
CA ALA A 181 -5.67 -5.98 4.84
C ALA A 181 -5.53 -7.16 5.83
N LEU A 182 -4.58 -8.07 5.61
CA LEU A 182 -4.26 -9.16 6.53
C LEU A 182 -3.79 -8.66 7.91
N HIS A 183 -2.97 -7.59 7.93
CA HIS A 183 -2.50 -7.00 9.18
C HIS A 183 -3.64 -6.28 9.91
N GLN A 184 -4.38 -5.41 9.24
CA GLN A 184 -5.44 -4.58 9.82
C GLN A 184 -6.59 -5.41 10.40
N GLN A 185 -6.90 -6.58 9.80
CA GLN A 185 -7.90 -7.53 10.29
C GLN A 185 -7.34 -8.56 11.28
N SER A 186 -6.07 -8.43 11.71
CA SER A 186 -5.40 -9.36 12.62
C SER A 186 -5.50 -8.93 14.08
N LEU A 187 -5.12 -9.83 14.99
CA LEU A 187 -4.92 -9.52 16.41
C LEU A 187 -3.78 -8.51 16.65
N ARG A 188 -2.98 -8.21 15.62
CA ARG A 188 -1.86 -7.26 15.65
C ARG A 188 -2.17 -5.95 14.92
N ALA A 189 -3.43 -5.65 14.60
CA ALA A 189 -3.84 -4.45 13.83
C ALA A 189 -3.31 -3.12 14.40
N GLY A 190 -3.27 -2.99 15.74
CA GLY A 190 -2.72 -1.80 16.43
C GLY A 190 -1.20 -1.85 16.68
N LYS A 191 -0.48 -2.79 16.10
CA LYS A 191 0.96 -3.00 16.26
C LYS A 191 1.73 -2.56 15.01
N PRO A 192 3.07 -2.44 15.05
CA PRO A 192 3.83 -2.06 13.87
C PRO A 192 3.60 -2.96 12.65
N PHE A 193 3.44 -2.35 11.48
CA PHE A 193 3.47 -3.00 10.18
C PHE A 193 4.69 -2.49 9.42
N ILE A 194 5.73 -3.33 9.33
CA ILE A 194 7.00 -2.96 8.70
C ILE A 194 7.09 -3.62 7.35
N LYS A 195 7.07 -2.81 6.27
CA LYS A 195 7.29 -3.26 4.90
C LYS A 195 8.77 -3.16 4.56
N VAL A 196 9.30 -4.18 3.90
CA VAL A 196 10.64 -4.22 3.31
C VAL A 196 10.51 -4.72 1.88
N ASP A 197 10.96 -3.92 0.93
CA ASP A 197 11.07 -4.29 -0.47
C ASP A 197 12.46 -4.91 -0.71
N VAL A 198 12.45 -6.21 -1.01
CA VAL A 198 13.67 -6.98 -1.21
C VAL A 198 14.33 -6.66 -2.55
N GLY A 199 13.54 -6.31 -3.56
CA GLY A 199 14.03 -6.00 -4.90
C GLY A 199 14.75 -4.66 -5.02
N ALA A 200 14.49 -3.73 -4.08
CA ALA A 200 15.00 -2.36 -4.12
C ALA A 200 16.41 -2.19 -3.55
N LEU A 201 16.97 -3.19 -2.86
CA LEU A 201 18.21 -3.08 -2.11
C LEU A 201 19.29 -4.06 -2.63
N THR A 202 20.55 -3.63 -2.60
CA THR A 202 21.68 -4.56 -2.77
C THR A 202 21.73 -5.53 -1.59
N GLU A 203 22.32 -6.71 -1.78
CA GLU A 203 22.35 -7.76 -0.75
C GLU A 203 22.93 -7.28 0.59
N SER A 204 24.02 -6.54 0.57
CA SER A 204 24.67 -5.99 1.78
C SER A 204 23.82 -4.94 2.50
N LEU A 205 23.13 -4.08 1.74
CA LEU A 205 22.20 -3.10 2.30
C LEU A 205 20.95 -3.77 2.87
N PHE A 206 20.43 -4.76 2.16
CA PHE A 206 19.28 -5.53 2.64
C PHE A 206 19.59 -6.24 3.97
N GLU A 207 20.80 -6.83 4.09
CA GLU A 207 21.23 -7.49 5.30
C GLU A 207 21.30 -6.52 6.49
N SER A 208 21.96 -5.36 6.27
CA SER A 208 22.07 -4.32 7.31
C SER A 208 20.73 -3.69 7.70
N GLU A 209 19.82 -3.52 6.76
CA GLU A 209 18.46 -3.04 7.03
C GLU A 209 17.65 -4.06 7.82
N LEU A 210 17.65 -5.34 7.43
CA LEU A 210 16.85 -6.37 8.09
C LEU A 210 17.30 -6.70 9.49
N PHE A 211 18.61 -6.93 9.66
CA PHE A 211 19.17 -7.43 10.93
C PHE A 211 19.69 -6.32 11.83
N GLY A 212 19.90 -5.10 11.28
CA GLY A 212 20.57 -4.02 12.00
C GLY A 212 22.07 -4.27 12.16
N TYR A 213 22.78 -3.32 12.74
CA TYR A 213 24.23 -3.41 12.93
C TYR A 213 24.71 -2.68 14.18
N LYS A 214 25.87 -3.11 14.68
CA LYS A 214 26.62 -2.42 15.72
C LYS A 214 27.64 -1.49 15.08
N LYS A 215 27.99 -0.43 15.80
CA LYS A 215 29.07 0.47 15.45
C LYS A 215 30.36 -0.33 15.17
N GLY A 216 30.99 -0.08 14.01
CA GLY A 216 32.19 -0.77 13.56
C GLY A 216 31.95 -2.10 12.86
N ALA A 217 30.69 -2.52 12.61
CA ALA A 217 30.39 -3.76 11.88
C ALA A 217 30.90 -3.73 10.40
N PHE A 218 31.00 -2.54 9.82
CA PHE A 218 31.59 -2.27 8.49
C PHE A 218 32.08 -0.82 8.45
N THR A 219 32.77 -0.42 7.36
CA THR A 219 33.50 0.87 7.26
C THR A 219 32.66 2.09 7.61
N ASP A 220 31.36 2.10 7.22
CA ASP A 220 30.45 3.22 7.42
C ASP A 220 29.52 3.06 8.64
N ALA A 221 29.67 2.03 9.43
CA ALA A 221 28.88 1.81 10.64
C ALA A 221 29.34 2.72 11.79
N LYS A 222 28.96 4.00 11.75
CA LYS A 222 29.37 5.04 12.72
C LYS A 222 28.63 4.95 14.04
N GLU A 223 27.44 4.36 14.05
CA GLU A 223 26.54 4.21 15.21
C GLU A 223 25.82 2.85 15.19
N ASP A 224 25.19 2.48 16.29
CA ASP A 224 24.33 1.30 16.36
C ASP A 224 23.02 1.59 15.62
N ARG A 225 22.55 0.65 14.79
CA ARG A 225 21.27 0.77 14.10
C ARG A 225 20.40 -0.47 14.33
N GLU A 226 19.15 -0.22 14.70
CA GLU A 226 18.13 -1.24 14.85
C GLU A 226 17.68 -1.77 13.48
N GLY A 227 17.46 -3.11 13.39
CA GLY A 227 16.99 -3.77 12.19
C GLY A 227 15.46 -3.81 12.07
N ARG A 228 14.97 -4.15 10.86
CA ARG A 228 13.53 -4.26 10.58
C ARG A 228 12.84 -5.36 11.38
N PHE A 229 13.56 -6.44 11.75
CA PHE A 229 13.04 -7.46 12.64
C PHE A 229 12.74 -6.91 14.03
N GLU A 230 13.63 -6.10 14.56
CA GLU A 230 13.44 -5.46 15.87
C GLU A 230 12.30 -4.43 15.81
N ALA A 231 12.29 -3.59 14.77
CA ALA A 231 11.23 -2.60 14.56
C ALA A 231 9.83 -3.23 14.37
N ALA A 232 9.75 -4.46 13.84
CA ALA A 232 8.50 -5.20 13.66
C ALA A 232 8.08 -5.99 14.91
N ASN A 233 8.84 -5.93 16.01
CA ASN A 233 8.59 -6.74 17.20
C ASN A 233 7.19 -6.49 17.79
N GLY A 234 6.46 -7.56 18.09
CA GLY A 234 5.06 -7.55 18.52
C GLY A 234 4.06 -7.31 17.37
N GLY A 235 4.53 -6.99 16.15
CA GLY A 235 3.74 -6.62 14.98
C GLY A 235 3.85 -7.57 13.82
N THR A 236 3.86 -7.02 12.60
CA THR A 236 3.92 -7.74 11.33
C THR A 236 5.10 -7.25 10.49
N LEU A 237 5.92 -8.18 10.02
CA LEU A 237 6.95 -7.93 9.01
C LEU A 237 6.42 -8.37 7.64
N PHE A 238 6.39 -7.45 6.68
CA PHE A 238 6.01 -7.73 5.31
C PHE A 238 7.22 -7.65 4.39
N LEU A 239 7.61 -8.79 3.80
CA LEU A 239 8.69 -8.89 2.82
C LEU A 239 8.09 -8.95 1.43
N ASP A 240 8.26 -7.88 0.65
CA ASP A 240 7.81 -7.80 -0.73
C ASP A 240 8.92 -8.28 -1.68
N GLU A 241 8.54 -8.90 -2.80
CA GLU A 241 9.44 -9.43 -3.83
C GLU A 241 10.48 -10.45 -3.32
N ILE A 242 10.07 -11.38 -2.45
CA ILE A 242 10.98 -12.40 -1.91
C ILE A 242 11.63 -13.30 -2.99
N GLY A 243 11.15 -13.24 -4.22
CA GLY A 243 11.73 -13.94 -5.35
C GLY A 243 13.18 -13.57 -5.67
N ASN A 244 13.63 -12.41 -5.17
CA ASN A 244 14.97 -11.86 -5.41
C ASN A 244 15.97 -12.15 -4.28
N ILE A 245 15.58 -12.91 -3.24
CA ILE A 245 16.45 -13.21 -2.09
C ILE A 245 17.49 -14.28 -2.47
N SER A 246 18.78 -14.00 -2.23
CA SER A 246 19.86 -14.97 -2.41
C SER A 246 19.74 -16.15 -1.44
N LEU A 247 20.28 -17.32 -1.80
CA LEU A 247 20.31 -18.51 -0.95
C LEU A 247 20.98 -18.26 0.41
N HIS A 248 21.97 -17.38 0.47
CA HIS A 248 22.62 -16.96 1.70
C HIS A 248 21.66 -16.23 2.64
N LEU A 249 20.93 -15.24 2.13
CA LEU A 249 19.94 -14.50 2.91
C LEU A 249 18.76 -15.38 3.33
N GLN A 250 18.32 -16.32 2.47
CA GLN A 250 17.31 -17.30 2.84
C GLN A 250 17.72 -18.09 4.09
N SER A 251 19.02 -18.50 4.19
CA SER A 251 19.54 -19.20 5.36
C SER A 251 19.51 -18.35 6.63
N LYS A 252 19.88 -17.07 6.53
CA LYS A 252 19.83 -16.14 7.67
C LYS A 252 18.39 -15.87 8.13
N LEU A 253 17.48 -15.61 7.17
CA LEU A 253 16.06 -15.44 7.45
C LEU A 253 15.46 -16.67 8.14
N LEU A 254 15.77 -17.86 7.62
CA LEU A 254 15.31 -19.13 8.19
C LEU A 254 15.76 -19.27 9.66
N SER A 255 17.01 -18.94 9.96
CA SER A 255 17.52 -18.96 11.34
C SER A 255 16.72 -18.05 12.28
N VAL A 256 16.41 -16.82 11.85
CA VAL A 256 15.59 -15.90 12.66
C VAL A 256 14.17 -16.43 12.86
N LEU A 257 13.56 -16.95 11.79
CA LEU A 257 12.19 -17.47 11.84
C LEU A 257 12.06 -18.75 12.70
N GLN A 258 13.12 -19.57 12.77
CA GLN A 258 13.15 -20.78 13.60
C GLN A 258 13.40 -20.47 15.06
N ASN A 259 14.42 -19.65 15.33
CA ASN A 259 14.89 -19.38 16.69
C ASN A 259 14.12 -18.23 17.38
N ARG A 260 13.32 -17.46 16.63
CA ARG A 260 12.65 -16.25 17.12
C ARG A 260 13.62 -15.23 17.75
N GLN A 261 14.83 -15.15 17.18
CA GLN A 261 15.90 -14.27 17.65
C GLN A 261 16.64 -13.69 16.44
N VAL A 262 17.00 -12.42 16.53
CA VAL A 262 17.83 -11.72 15.54
C VAL A 262 19.18 -11.37 16.19
N MET A 263 20.25 -11.37 15.38
CA MET A 263 21.56 -10.86 15.77
C MET A 263 21.95 -9.73 14.83
N ARG A 264 22.33 -8.59 15.40
CA ARG A 264 22.84 -7.45 14.61
C ARG A 264 24.19 -7.79 13.98
N LEU A 265 24.45 -7.26 12.82
CA LEU A 265 25.77 -7.38 12.20
C LEU A 265 26.84 -6.82 13.13
N GLY A 266 27.96 -7.54 13.27
CA GLY A 266 29.04 -7.18 14.22
C GLY A 266 28.71 -7.50 15.68
N SER A 267 27.65 -8.27 15.96
CA SER A 267 27.29 -8.70 17.32
C SER A 267 26.93 -10.19 17.37
N ASN A 268 27.26 -10.84 18.46
CA ASN A 268 26.85 -12.22 18.76
C ASN A 268 25.74 -12.27 19.81
N VAL A 269 25.15 -11.14 20.21
CA VAL A 269 24.10 -11.08 21.21
C VAL A 269 22.75 -11.33 20.54
N PRO A 270 22.02 -12.41 20.89
CA PRO A 270 20.70 -12.69 20.34
C PRO A 270 19.67 -11.74 20.96
N ILE A 271 18.81 -11.18 20.13
CA ILE A 271 17.70 -10.31 20.51
C ILE A 271 16.41 -11.07 20.19
N PRO A 272 15.55 -11.37 21.17
CA PRO A 272 14.28 -12.07 20.91
C PRO A 272 13.33 -11.20 20.11
N VAL A 273 12.63 -11.79 19.12
CA VAL A 273 11.65 -11.12 18.29
C VAL A 273 10.38 -11.96 18.15
N ASP A 274 9.24 -11.34 18.36
CA ASP A 274 7.93 -11.91 18.11
C ASP A 274 7.27 -11.18 16.94
N ILE A 275 7.32 -11.76 15.77
CA ILE A 275 6.76 -11.19 14.54
C ILE A 275 5.78 -12.16 13.88
N ARG A 276 4.75 -11.61 13.23
CA ARG A 276 4.00 -12.27 12.18
C ARG A 276 4.65 -11.96 10.85
N LEU A 277 4.93 -12.99 10.03
CA LEU A 277 5.55 -12.82 8.73
C LEU A 277 4.51 -12.90 7.61
N ILE A 278 4.52 -11.92 6.72
CA ILE A 278 3.82 -11.93 5.44
C ILE A 278 4.86 -11.74 4.34
N CYS A 279 4.83 -12.60 3.33
CA CYS A 279 5.73 -12.52 2.17
C CYS A 279 4.92 -12.35 0.89
N ALA A 280 5.47 -11.65 -0.10
CA ALA A 280 4.87 -11.54 -1.43
C ALA A 280 5.88 -11.82 -2.53
N THR A 281 5.41 -12.42 -3.63
CA THR A 281 6.21 -12.67 -4.83
C THR A 281 5.34 -12.73 -6.07
N ASN A 282 5.94 -12.39 -7.22
CA ASN A 282 5.37 -12.62 -8.55
C ASN A 282 5.80 -13.96 -9.16
N ILE A 283 6.74 -14.66 -8.51
CA ILE A 283 7.26 -15.94 -8.99
C ILE A 283 6.21 -17.05 -8.78
N PRO A 284 5.89 -17.84 -9.81
CA PRO A 284 4.98 -18.96 -9.68
C PRO A 284 5.47 -20.01 -8.68
N MET A 285 4.56 -20.71 -7.99
CA MET A 285 4.89 -21.73 -7.00
C MET A 285 5.81 -22.85 -7.56
N LYS A 286 5.68 -23.17 -8.85
CA LYS A 286 6.56 -24.14 -9.52
C LYS A 286 8.04 -23.74 -9.50
N GLU A 287 8.32 -22.44 -9.64
CA GLU A 287 9.68 -21.93 -9.59
C GLU A 287 10.23 -21.82 -8.16
N LEU A 288 9.37 -21.54 -7.18
CA LEU A 288 9.75 -21.59 -5.76
C LEU A 288 10.18 -23.00 -5.32
N ALA A 289 9.77 -24.04 -6.04
CA ALA A 289 10.20 -25.42 -5.82
C ALA A 289 11.60 -25.73 -6.42
N ASN A 290 12.21 -24.81 -7.18
CA ASN A 290 13.52 -24.99 -7.76
C ASN A 290 14.62 -24.79 -6.71
N GLU A 291 15.28 -25.87 -6.31
CA GLU A 291 16.31 -25.88 -5.26
C GLU A 291 17.57 -25.06 -5.61
N GLN A 292 17.81 -24.77 -6.88
CA GLN A 292 18.93 -23.91 -7.30
C GLN A 292 18.67 -22.43 -6.97
N ARG A 293 17.40 -22.04 -6.78
CA ARG A 293 17.00 -20.67 -6.47
C ARG A 293 16.46 -20.52 -5.04
N PHE A 294 15.75 -21.53 -4.55
CA PHE A 294 15.08 -21.49 -3.24
C PHE A 294 15.36 -22.74 -2.42
N ARG A 295 15.69 -22.54 -1.16
CA ARG A 295 15.82 -23.64 -0.20
C ARG A 295 14.43 -24.15 0.18
N LYS A 296 14.21 -25.43 0.11
CA LYS A 296 12.93 -26.06 0.49
C LYS A 296 12.51 -25.73 1.93
N ASP A 297 13.48 -25.79 2.86
CA ASP A 297 13.22 -25.51 4.29
C ASP A 297 12.75 -24.07 4.51
N PHE A 298 13.30 -23.11 3.77
CA PHE A 298 12.87 -21.73 3.81
C PHE A 298 11.45 -21.57 3.24
N VAL A 299 11.18 -22.16 2.07
CA VAL A 299 9.85 -22.09 1.45
C VAL A 299 8.79 -22.66 2.40
N TYR A 300 9.00 -23.84 3.00
CA TYR A 300 8.07 -24.41 3.97
C TYR A 300 7.85 -23.51 5.19
N ARG A 301 8.86 -22.75 5.61
CA ARG A 301 8.75 -21.88 6.78
C ARG A 301 7.93 -20.62 6.50
N ILE A 302 8.01 -20.05 5.30
CA ILE A 302 7.26 -18.84 4.91
C ILE A 302 5.87 -19.14 4.36
N HIS A 303 5.63 -20.37 3.88
CA HIS A 303 4.40 -20.80 3.24
C HIS A 303 3.59 -21.72 4.16
N THR A 304 3.01 -21.15 5.23
CA THR A 304 2.01 -21.87 6.03
C THR A 304 0.65 -21.82 5.35
N VAL A 305 0.29 -20.65 4.81
CA VAL A 305 -0.92 -20.43 4.01
C VAL A 305 -0.58 -19.53 2.83
N ASP A 306 -1.12 -19.87 1.65
CA ASP A 306 -1.01 -19.03 0.46
C ASP A 306 -2.23 -18.14 0.28
N VAL A 307 -2.03 -17.00 -0.38
CA VAL A 307 -3.08 -16.10 -0.89
C VAL A 307 -2.72 -15.75 -2.33
N VAL A 308 -3.52 -16.22 -3.28
CA VAL A 308 -3.28 -15.97 -4.71
C VAL A 308 -4.14 -14.78 -5.15
N LEU A 309 -3.50 -13.72 -5.63
CA LEU A 309 -4.18 -12.58 -6.22
C LEU A 309 -4.44 -12.84 -7.70
N PRO A 310 -5.70 -12.78 -8.15
CA PRO A 310 -6.00 -12.92 -9.57
C PRO A 310 -5.47 -11.71 -10.35
N PRO A 311 -4.94 -11.88 -11.56
CA PRO A 311 -4.60 -10.77 -12.45
C PRO A 311 -5.88 -10.01 -12.86
N LEU A 312 -5.73 -8.72 -13.23
CA LEU A 312 -6.87 -7.84 -13.53
C LEU A 312 -7.80 -8.41 -14.62
N ARG A 313 -7.23 -9.04 -15.65
CA ARG A 313 -7.97 -9.71 -16.75
C ARG A 313 -8.90 -10.83 -16.29
N ARG A 314 -8.73 -11.37 -15.07
CA ARG A 314 -9.59 -12.40 -14.46
C ARG A 314 -10.58 -11.86 -13.44
N ARG A 315 -10.61 -10.52 -13.24
CA ARG A 315 -11.51 -9.87 -12.27
C ARG A 315 -12.80 -9.33 -12.89
N GLY A 316 -13.11 -9.69 -14.14
CA GLY A 316 -14.36 -9.28 -14.80
C GLY A 316 -14.55 -7.76 -14.79
N ASP A 317 -15.71 -7.31 -14.29
CA ASP A 317 -16.08 -5.90 -14.28
C ASP A 317 -15.34 -5.05 -13.21
N ASP A 318 -14.53 -5.65 -12.34
CA ASP A 318 -13.70 -4.90 -11.38
C ASP A 318 -12.75 -3.92 -12.09
N MET A 319 -12.37 -4.21 -13.32
CA MET A 319 -11.56 -3.30 -14.14
C MET A 319 -12.27 -1.96 -14.34
N LEU A 320 -13.58 -1.97 -14.62
CA LEU A 320 -14.37 -0.75 -14.79
C LEU A 320 -14.53 0.00 -13.46
N LEU A 321 -14.84 -0.72 -12.39
CA LEU A 321 -14.93 -0.15 -11.04
C LEU A 321 -13.63 0.56 -10.64
N LEU A 322 -12.47 -0.07 -10.91
CA LEU A 322 -11.17 0.51 -10.63
C LEU A 322 -10.87 1.71 -11.55
N ALA A 323 -11.23 1.65 -12.83
CA ALA A 323 -11.05 2.76 -13.77
C ALA A 323 -11.85 3.99 -13.33
N GLU A 324 -13.12 3.83 -12.98
CA GLU A 324 -13.97 4.91 -12.46
C GLU A 324 -13.42 5.49 -11.15
N HIS A 325 -12.96 4.63 -10.23
CA HIS A 325 -12.32 5.05 -8.99
C HIS A 325 -11.08 5.93 -9.25
N PHE A 326 -10.17 5.48 -10.12
CA PHE A 326 -8.97 6.26 -10.44
C PHE A 326 -9.29 7.55 -11.19
N VAL A 327 -10.28 7.54 -12.09
CA VAL A 327 -10.71 8.78 -12.75
C VAL A 327 -11.25 9.78 -11.74
N ALA A 328 -12.07 9.34 -10.77
CA ALA A 328 -12.59 10.22 -9.73
C ALA A 328 -11.45 10.79 -8.84
N GLU A 329 -10.51 9.94 -8.41
CA GLU A 329 -9.34 10.33 -7.62
C GLU A 329 -8.46 11.36 -8.36
N TYR A 330 -8.12 11.08 -9.61
CA TYR A 330 -7.25 11.97 -10.39
C TYR A 330 -7.97 13.23 -10.91
N ALA A 331 -9.27 13.14 -11.20
CA ALA A 331 -10.07 14.31 -11.53
C ALA A 331 -10.12 15.31 -10.38
N GLU A 332 -10.25 14.83 -9.14
CA GLU A 332 -10.13 15.67 -7.95
C GLU A 332 -8.73 16.26 -7.81
N LYS A 333 -7.69 15.42 -7.90
CA LYS A 333 -6.28 15.82 -7.78
C LYS A 333 -5.85 16.88 -8.79
N TYR A 334 -6.38 16.83 -10.04
CA TYR A 334 -6.02 17.73 -11.13
C TYR A 334 -7.09 18.78 -11.44
N PHE A 335 -8.08 18.96 -10.55
CA PHE A 335 -9.13 19.98 -10.64
C PHE A 335 -9.98 19.88 -11.92
N LYS A 336 -10.26 18.68 -12.39
CA LYS A 336 -11.12 18.32 -13.53
C LYS A 336 -12.41 17.65 -13.07
N ALA A 337 -13.12 18.25 -12.12
CA ALA A 337 -14.31 17.67 -11.50
C ALA A 337 -15.41 17.38 -12.56
N GLY A 338 -16.04 16.21 -12.44
CA GLY A 338 -17.13 15.79 -13.31
C GLY A 338 -16.71 15.04 -14.58
N LEU A 339 -15.41 14.76 -14.74
CA LEU A 339 -14.88 14.00 -15.86
C LEU A 339 -15.47 12.58 -15.90
N ARG A 340 -15.91 12.11 -17.07
CA ARG A 340 -16.52 10.79 -17.28
C ARG A 340 -15.74 10.00 -18.33
N ILE A 341 -15.89 8.69 -18.30
CA ILE A 341 -15.30 7.82 -19.32
C ILE A 341 -16.35 7.63 -20.43
N SER A 342 -15.99 7.94 -21.69
CA SER A 342 -16.89 7.75 -22.81
C SER A 342 -17.15 6.27 -23.10
N PRO A 343 -18.30 5.93 -23.76
CA PRO A 343 -18.59 4.53 -24.10
C PRO A 343 -17.50 3.86 -24.97
N GLN A 344 -16.90 4.62 -25.90
CA GLN A 344 -15.81 4.12 -26.75
C GLN A 344 -14.54 3.84 -25.94
N ALA A 345 -14.26 4.69 -24.94
CA ALA A 345 -13.14 4.46 -24.02
C ALA A 345 -13.37 3.23 -23.14
N LEU A 346 -14.61 3.00 -22.66
CA LEU A 346 -14.97 1.79 -21.92
C LEU A 346 -14.76 0.52 -22.75
N GLU A 347 -15.16 0.52 -24.03
CA GLU A 347 -14.91 -0.63 -24.92
C GLU A 347 -13.42 -0.88 -25.11
N LYS A 348 -12.62 0.18 -25.29
CA LYS A 348 -11.16 0.07 -25.41
C LYS A 348 -10.51 -0.49 -24.14
N LEU A 349 -10.99 -0.07 -22.96
CA LEU A 349 -10.54 -0.62 -21.67
C LEU A 349 -10.85 -2.11 -21.56
N LYS A 350 -12.08 -2.53 -21.95
CA LYS A 350 -12.49 -3.95 -21.89
C LYS A 350 -11.71 -4.85 -22.86
N ALA A 351 -11.27 -4.32 -23.97
CA ALA A 351 -10.53 -5.07 -24.97
C ALA A 351 -9.05 -5.28 -24.60
N TYR A 352 -8.51 -4.52 -23.63
CA TYR A 352 -7.11 -4.59 -23.27
C TYR A 352 -6.85 -5.50 -22.05
N SER A 353 -5.80 -6.31 -22.11
CA SER A 353 -5.51 -7.34 -21.10
C SER A 353 -4.81 -6.85 -19.82
N PHE A 354 -4.30 -5.63 -19.81
CA PHE A 354 -3.56 -5.02 -18.70
C PHE A 354 -2.43 -5.91 -18.16
N PRO A 355 -1.36 -6.16 -18.92
CA PRO A 355 -0.23 -6.96 -18.46
C PRO A 355 0.40 -6.42 -17.16
N GLY A 356 0.48 -5.11 -16.96
CA GLY A 356 0.89 -4.48 -15.71
C GLY A 356 -0.22 -4.37 -14.65
N ASN A 357 -1.35 -5.05 -14.86
CA ASN A 357 -2.47 -5.14 -13.93
C ASN A 357 -3.02 -3.78 -13.46
N VAL A 358 -3.36 -3.67 -12.18
CA VAL A 358 -3.95 -2.44 -11.59
C VAL A 358 -2.99 -1.26 -11.63
N ARG A 359 -1.68 -1.51 -11.54
CA ARG A 359 -0.68 -0.44 -11.65
C ARG A 359 -0.68 0.20 -13.03
N GLU A 360 -0.77 -0.60 -14.09
CA GLU A 360 -0.86 -0.10 -15.46
C GLU A 360 -2.19 0.63 -15.71
N LEU A 361 -3.31 0.07 -15.22
CA LEU A 361 -4.61 0.75 -15.28
C LEU A 361 -4.55 2.11 -14.59
N GLN A 362 -4.00 2.18 -13.38
CA GLN A 362 -3.86 3.41 -12.61
C GLN A 362 -3.08 4.48 -13.39
N PHE A 363 -1.91 4.14 -13.92
CA PHE A 363 -1.11 5.07 -14.72
C PHE A 363 -1.83 5.50 -16.02
N SER A 364 -2.56 4.57 -16.65
CA SER A 364 -3.33 4.88 -17.86
C SER A 364 -4.46 5.85 -17.55
N MET A 365 -5.16 5.69 -16.43
CA MET A 365 -6.22 6.61 -16.00
C MET A 365 -5.67 7.97 -15.59
N GLU A 366 -4.58 8.01 -14.80
CA GLU A 366 -3.93 9.27 -14.44
C GLU A 366 -3.53 10.08 -15.68
N ARG A 367 -2.90 9.42 -16.66
CA ARG A 367 -2.54 10.04 -17.94
C ARG A 367 -3.75 10.52 -18.73
N ALA A 368 -4.79 9.69 -18.85
CA ALA A 368 -6.00 10.05 -19.55
C ALA A 368 -6.68 11.28 -18.93
N VAL A 369 -6.75 11.35 -17.61
CA VAL A 369 -7.27 12.54 -16.90
C VAL A 369 -6.41 13.77 -17.18
N ILE A 370 -5.08 13.68 -17.18
CA ILE A 370 -4.20 14.82 -17.47
C ILE A 370 -4.40 15.32 -18.91
N MET A 371 -4.49 14.39 -19.86
CA MET A 371 -4.52 14.71 -21.31
C MET A 371 -5.91 15.09 -21.84
N SER A 372 -7.00 14.74 -21.15
CA SER A 372 -8.35 15.07 -21.59
C SER A 372 -8.56 16.58 -21.67
N GLU A 373 -9.16 17.06 -22.78
CA GLU A 373 -9.44 18.49 -23.02
C GLU A 373 -10.89 18.90 -22.70
N GLY A 374 -11.79 17.93 -22.47
CA GLY A 374 -13.22 18.18 -22.20
C GLY A 374 -13.69 17.54 -20.91
N ASP A 375 -15.02 17.32 -20.83
CA ASP A 375 -15.69 16.69 -19.69
C ASP A 375 -15.72 15.15 -19.79
N GLU A 376 -15.15 14.57 -20.85
CA GLU A 376 -15.10 13.12 -21.09
C GLU A 376 -13.71 12.66 -21.51
N ILE A 377 -13.31 11.50 -20.99
CA ILE A 377 -12.14 10.74 -21.44
C ILE A 377 -12.54 9.96 -22.68
N THR A 378 -11.91 10.25 -23.81
CA THR A 378 -12.14 9.57 -25.09
C THR A 378 -11.25 8.35 -25.27
N ALA A 379 -11.53 7.54 -26.29
CA ALA A 379 -10.68 6.41 -26.64
C ALA A 379 -9.24 6.83 -27.07
N GLU A 380 -9.08 8.07 -27.56
CA GLU A 380 -7.79 8.62 -27.98
C GLU A 380 -6.91 9.01 -26.79
N ASP A 381 -7.53 9.42 -25.68
CA ASP A 381 -6.82 9.74 -24.42
C ASP A 381 -6.24 8.50 -23.76
N LEU A 382 -6.78 7.32 -24.05
CA LEU A 382 -6.32 6.05 -23.51
C LEU A 382 -5.14 5.52 -24.34
N ILE A 383 -3.93 5.68 -23.82
CA ILE A 383 -2.72 5.13 -24.41
C ILE A 383 -2.17 4.04 -23.49
N PHE A 384 -2.20 2.79 -23.96
CA PHE A 384 -1.60 1.66 -23.28
C PHE A 384 -0.17 1.47 -23.77
N LEU A 385 0.76 1.38 -22.85
CA LEU A 385 2.17 1.09 -23.11
C LEU A 385 2.47 -0.28 -22.49
N PRO A 386 2.39 -1.38 -23.25
CA PRO A 386 2.72 -2.69 -22.71
C PRO A 386 4.21 -2.72 -22.36
N LEU A 387 4.51 -2.61 -21.07
CA LEU A 387 5.88 -2.73 -20.57
C LEU A 387 6.25 -4.20 -20.32
N GLU A 388 5.28 -5.09 -20.29
CA GLU A 388 5.44 -6.53 -20.14
C GLU A 388 4.81 -7.23 -21.37
N ASN A 389 5.58 -8.10 -22.02
CA ASN A 389 5.02 -9.00 -23.03
C ASN A 389 4.19 -10.06 -22.31
N VAL A 390 2.90 -9.90 -22.28
CA VAL A 390 2.00 -11.05 -22.02
C VAL A 390 1.91 -11.81 -23.31
N GLU A 391 2.55 -12.96 -23.36
CA GLU A 391 2.13 -13.96 -24.35
C GLU A 391 0.63 -14.18 -24.11
N PRO A 392 -0.23 -14.04 -25.14
CA PRO A 392 -1.64 -14.35 -24.97
C PRO A 392 -1.75 -15.75 -24.37
N GLU A 393 -2.53 -15.91 -23.30
CA GLU A 393 -2.94 -17.24 -22.83
C GLU A 393 -3.73 -17.86 -23.99
N GLU A 394 -3.03 -18.49 -24.92
CA GLU A 394 -3.66 -19.38 -25.86
C GLU A 394 -4.38 -20.41 -25.01
N ASN A 395 -5.67 -20.63 -25.30
CA ASN A 395 -6.51 -21.63 -24.66
C ASN A 395 -5.73 -22.94 -24.51
N GLU A 396 -5.03 -23.14 -23.40
CA GLU A 396 -4.18 -24.30 -23.12
C GLU A 396 -4.97 -25.64 -23.12
N LEU A 397 -6.28 -25.53 -23.26
CA LEU A 397 -7.21 -26.66 -23.19
C LEU A 397 -7.66 -27.20 -24.56
N SER A 398 -7.31 -26.56 -25.67
CA SER A 398 -7.60 -27.18 -26.96
C SER A 398 -6.49 -28.18 -27.32
N LEU A 399 -6.86 -29.39 -27.77
CA LEU A 399 -5.89 -30.39 -28.22
C LEU A 399 -4.96 -29.86 -29.34
N SER A 400 -5.46 -28.92 -30.14
CA SER A 400 -4.70 -28.28 -31.22
C SER A 400 -3.63 -27.32 -30.68
N SER A 401 -3.91 -26.55 -29.61
CA SER A 401 -2.94 -25.65 -28.98
C SER A 401 -1.85 -26.44 -28.24
N VAL A 402 -2.23 -27.49 -27.53
CA VAL A 402 -1.28 -28.39 -26.85
C VAL A 402 -0.36 -29.09 -27.87
N GLU A 403 -0.91 -29.54 -29.01
CA GLU A 403 -0.14 -30.15 -30.08
C GLU A 403 0.84 -29.17 -30.71
N LYS A 404 0.40 -27.95 -31.05
CA LYS A 404 1.20 -26.85 -31.62
C LYS A 404 2.36 -26.50 -30.69
N ASN A 405 2.08 -26.21 -29.42
CA ASN A 405 3.08 -25.80 -28.42
C ASN A 405 4.10 -26.91 -28.14
N THR A 406 3.65 -28.18 -28.13
CA THR A 406 4.56 -29.32 -27.95
C THR A 406 5.50 -29.44 -29.14
N ILE A 407 5.00 -29.28 -30.37
CA ILE A 407 5.81 -29.33 -31.59
C ILE A 407 6.86 -28.23 -31.60
N LEU A 408 6.48 -26.97 -31.34
CA LEU A 408 7.38 -25.83 -31.29
C LEU A 408 8.50 -26.03 -30.26
N ARG A 409 8.16 -26.44 -29.04
CA ARG A 409 9.12 -26.66 -27.95
C ARG A 409 10.13 -27.77 -28.27
N VAL A 410 9.70 -28.86 -28.95
CA VAL A 410 10.61 -29.95 -29.33
C VAL A 410 11.51 -29.56 -30.51
N ILE A 411 11.01 -28.75 -31.45
CA ILE A 411 11.83 -28.22 -32.55
C ILE A 411 12.91 -27.27 -32.00
N GLU A 412 12.54 -26.36 -31.11
CA GLU A 412 13.48 -25.44 -30.47
C GLU A 412 14.54 -26.17 -29.66
N LYS A 413 14.16 -27.14 -28.84
CA LYS A 413 15.06 -28.00 -28.08
C LYS A 413 16.08 -28.75 -28.97
N ASN A 414 15.68 -29.07 -30.20
CA ASN A 414 16.56 -29.73 -31.18
C ASN A 414 17.21 -28.73 -32.16
N ASN A 415 17.28 -27.46 -31.84
CA ASN A 415 17.88 -26.39 -32.65
C ASN A 415 17.39 -26.39 -34.11
N GLY A 416 16.09 -26.56 -34.33
CA GLY A 416 15.47 -26.60 -35.66
C GLY A 416 15.64 -27.92 -36.44
N ASN A 417 16.25 -28.95 -35.87
CA ASN A 417 16.44 -30.23 -36.56
C ASN A 417 15.18 -31.08 -36.59
N ILE A 418 14.42 -30.97 -37.69
CA ILE A 418 13.13 -31.61 -37.90
C ILE A 418 13.20 -33.17 -37.79
N SER A 419 14.32 -33.77 -38.19
CA SER A 419 14.49 -35.23 -38.12
C SER A 419 14.63 -35.72 -36.66
N LYS A 420 15.36 -34.98 -35.83
CA LYS A 420 15.51 -35.29 -34.40
C LYS A 420 14.21 -34.97 -33.64
N ALA A 421 13.58 -33.87 -33.96
CA ALA A 421 12.30 -33.47 -33.36
C ALA A 421 11.20 -34.49 -33.66
N ALA A 422 11.06 -34.99 -34.88
CA ALA A 422 10.11 -36.01 -35.23
C ALA A 422 10.33 -37.31 -34.46
N LYS A 423 11.61 -37.73 -34.29
CA LYS A 423 11.96 -38.93 -33.51
C LYS A 423 11.61 -38.77 -32.03
N GLU A 424 11.85 -37.60 -31.45
CA GLU A 424 11.52 -37.28 -30.05
C GLU A 424 10.02 -37.20 -29.80
N LEU A 425 9.26 -36.68 -30.78
CA LEU A 425 7.79 -36.66 -30.76
C LEU A 425 7.13 -38.02 -31.05
N GLY A 426 7.90 -39.07 -31.40
CA GLY A 426 7.39 -40.38 -31.72
C GLY A 426 6.60 -40.45 -33.04
N ILE A 427 6.82 -39.50 -33.97
CA ILE A 427 6.11 -39.41 -35.26
C ILE A 427 7.10 -39.44 -36.44
N THR A 428 6.58 -39.75 -37.63
CA THR A 428 7.40 -39.69 -38.85
C THR A 428 7.69 -38.26 -39.27
N ARG A 429 8.83 -38.02 -39.93
CA ARG A 429 9.18 -36.70 -40.47
C ARG A 429 8.10 -36.09 -41.36
N ALA A 430 7.46 -36.92 -42.21
CA ALA A 430 6.36 -36.50 -43.06
C ALA A 430 5.11 -36.11 -42.26
N ALA A 431 4.84 -36.78 -41.14
CA ALA A 431 3.76 -36.42 -40.24
C ALA A 431 4.02 -35.11 -39.52
N LEU A 432 5.29 -34.80 -39.14
CA LEU A 432 5.68 -33.54 -38.53
C LEU A 432 5.50 -32.39 -39.54
N TYR A 433 5.97 -32.50 -40.79
CA TYR A 433 5.75 -31.49 -41.81
C TYR A 433 4.27 -31.20 -42.07
N ARG A 434 3.40 -32.20 -42.10
CA ARG A 434 1.94 -31.97 -42.23
C ARG A 434 1.36 -31.19 -41.08
N ARG A 435 1.89 -31.35 -39.85
CA ARG A 435 1.46 -30.58 -38.67
C ARG A 435 2.02 -29.16 -38.70
N LEU A 436 3.28 -28.98 -39.12
CA LEU A 436 3.86 -27.66 -39.31
C LEU A 436 3.03 -26.83 -40.28
N ASN A 437 2.69 -27.39 -41.45
CA ASN A 437 1.81 -26.73 -42.43
C ASN A 437 0.39 -26.48 -41.89
N LYS A 438 -0.16 -27.38 -41.09
CA LYS A 438 -1.49 -27.20 -40.47
C LYS A 438 -1.53 -26.01 -39.51
N TYR A 439 -0.42 -25.70 -38.86
CA TYR A 439 -0.34 -24.67 -37.86
C TYR A 439 0.40 -23.41 -38.34
N ASP A 440 0.70 -23.28 -39.63
CA ASP A 440 1.50 -22.20 -40.23
C ASP A 440 2.80 -21.91 -39.48
N ILE A 441 3.55 -22.99 -39.19
CA ILE A 441 4.86 -22.91 -38.53
C ILE A 441 5.93 -23.14 -39.63
N ASP A 442 6.76 -22.14 -39.88
CA ASP A 442 7.88 -22.18 -40.84
C ASP A 442 9.09 -22.98 -40.34
#